data_29a1bb4cd65625543dfdfd9834116dd8
#
_entry.id   29a1bb4cd65625543dfdfd9834116dd8
#
_cell.length_a   1.000
_cell.length_b   1.000
_cell.length_c   1.000
_cell.angle_alpha   90.00
_cell.angle_beta   90.00
_cell.angle_gamma   90.00
#
_symmetry.space_group_name_H-M   'P 1'
#
loop_
_entity.id
_entity.type
_entity.pdbx_description
1 polymer ?
#
loop_
_entity_poly.entity_id
_entity_poly.type
_entity_poly.pdbx_seq_one_letter_code
_entity_poly.pdbx_strand_id
1 'polypeptide(L)'
;MTVLLAGEVMAVLRARQPLKLGGQVNLSVAGSEGNVAIGMARLGVPVRFAGRVGADELGALVLRTLRAEGVDVAACRTDPDAPTGLFLLEPGPGGRSRAIYHRRGSAGSKFSVADAGAAWDSDVDLLVISGITPALSPGARDAIERLLGLARDAGLPVAFLVNHRTALWADRQAATEVLAPLAARATVVLASESELALIGRPGAAEADTAAGLLAAGVAEVVVTRGAAGATCVAREKTLDIKAVPITAVDTVGAGDAFAAGYLTARRAGRPIPDRLALGARVAAFAVATHGDWEGLPTRDDVALLDLEDGDTLR
;
A
#
# COMPACT_ATOMS: atom_id res chain seq x y z
N MET A 1 2.91 -15.68 -13.90
CA MET A 1 1.89 -14.65 -13.60
C MET A 1 2.31 -13.90 -12.36
N THR A 2 2.45 -12.58 -12.44
CA THR A 2 3.14 -11.72 -11.47
C THR A 2 2.28 -10.50 -11.15
N VAL A 3 2.23 -10.10 -9.88
CA VAL A 3 1.61 -8.84 -9.48
C VAL A 3 2.64 -7.72 -9.65
N LEU A 4 2.30 -6.69 -10.43
CA LEU A 4 3.15 -5.50 -10.57
C LEU A 4 2.69 -4.42 -9.61
N LEU A 5 3.62 -3.97 -8.76
CA LEU A 5 3.44 -2.78 -7.93
C LEU A 5 4.39 -1.68 -8.40
N ALA A 6 3.92 -0.43 -8.36
CA ALA A 6 4.74 0.71 -8.79
C ALA A 6 4.64 1.86 -7.80
N GLY A 7 5.79 2.35 -7.31
CA GLY A 7 5.80 3.43 -6.34
C GLY A 7 7.19 3.79 -5.79
N GLU A 8 7.19 4.38 -4.59
CA GLU A 8 8.43 4.75 -3.90
C GLU A 8 8.56 4.00 -2.57
N VAL A 9 9.70 3.31 -2.43
CA VAL A 9 10.17 2.79 -1.14
C VAL A 9 11.31 3.67 -0.67
N MET A 10 11.23 4.09 0.60
CA MET A 10 12.17 5.02 1.23
C MET A 10 12.88 4.34 2.39
N ALA A 11 14.02 4.91 2.82
CA ALA A 11 14.54 4.61 4.12
C ALA A 11 13.68 5.26 5.22
N VAL A 12 13.57 4.64 6.38
CA VAL A 12 12.94 5.19 7.57
C VAL A 12 13.89 5.17 8.76
N LEU A 13 14.02 6.31 9.42
CA LEU A 13 14.72 6.44 10.69
C LEU A 13 13.67 6.57 11.80
N ARG A 14 13.45 5.49 12.53
CA ARG A 14 12.46 5.42 13.60
C ARG A 14 13.12 5.72 14.94
N ALA A 15 12.77 6.86 15.53
CA ALA A 15 13.26 7.30 16.83
C ALA A 15 12.40 6.72 17.97
N ARG A 16 13.04 6.48 19.13
CA ARG A 16 12.33 6.06 20.36
C ARG A 16 11.86 7.23 21.21
N GLN A 17 12.36 8.43 20.92
CA GLN A 17 12.01 9.69 21.61
C GLN A 17 11.98 10.84 20.61
N PRO A 18 11.45 12.03 20.96
CA PRO A 18 11.45 13.18 20.09
C PRO A 18 12.85 13.50 19.56
N LEU A 19 12.98 13.64 18.25
CA LEU A 19 14.27 13.82 17.55
C LEU A 19 15.10 14.99 18.07
N LYS A 20 14.45 16.07 18.54
CA LYS A 20 15.12 17.25 19.14
C LYS A 20 15.93 16.94 20.40
N LEU A 21 15.71 15.79 21.01
CA LEU A 21 16.46 15.31 22.17
C LEU A 21 17.67 14.45 21.79
N GLY A 22 17.88 14.20 20.48
CA GLY A 22 18.92 13.30 20.00
C GLY A 22 18.61 11.85 20.30
N GLY A 23 19.64 11.01 20.41
CA GLY A 23 19.52 9.59 20.76
C GLY A 23 19.63 8.64 19.57
N GLN A 24 19.27 7.38 19.79
CA GLN A 24 19.35 6.31 18.79
C GLN A 24 18.12 6.30 17.89
N VAL A 25 18.33 5.93 16.64
CA VAL A 25 17.28 5.65 15.66
C VAL A 25 17.46 4.26 15.07
N ASN A 26 16.38 3.58 14.81
CA ASN A 26 16.39 2.32 14.06
C ASN A 26 16.22 2.64 12.58
N LEU A 27 17.13 2.14 11.76
CA LEU A 27 17.06 2.25 10.30
C LEU A 27 16.32 1.02 9.74
N SER A 28 15.30 1.29 8.92
CA SER A 28 14.54 0.29 8.15
C SER A 28 14.14 0.90 6.81
N VAL A 29 13.26 0.23 6.09
CA VAL A 29 12.65 0.74 4.86
C VAL A 29 11.13 0.77 5.00
N ALA A 30 10.46 1.66 4.27
CA ALA A 30 9.01 1.72 4.23
C ALA A 30 8.52 2.44 2.97
N GLY A 31 7.31 2.10 2.57
CA GLY A 31 6.60 2.69 1.44
C GLY A 31 5.36 1.85 1.18
N SER A 32 4.22 2.47 1.01
CA SER A 32 2.93 1.76 0.95
C SER A 32 2.95 0.61 -0.06
N GLU A 33 3.35 0.90 -1.30
CA GLU A 33 3.40 -0.11 -2.36
C GLU A 33 4.46 -1.19 -2.05
N GLY A 34 5.57 -0.82 -1.40
CA GLY A 34 6.59 -1.76 -0.94
C GLY A 34 6.09 -2.65 0.20
N ASN A 35 5.34 -2.09 1.15
CA ASN A 35 4.72 -2.85 2.24
C ASN A 35 3.73 -3.89 1.69
N VAL A 36 2.87 -3.48 0.75
CA VAL A 36 1.95 -4.42 0.05
C VAL A 36 2.73 -5.48 -0.71
N ALA A 37 3.80 -5.11 -1.41
CA ALA A 37 4.65 -6.04 -2.16
C ALA A 37 5.26 -7.11 -1.25
N ILE A 38 5.86 -6.71 -0.12
CA ILE A 38 6.43 -7.62 0.88
C ILE A 38 5.34 -8.53 1.45
N GLY A 39 4.19 -7.96 1.83
CA GLY A 39 3.08 -8.75 2.38
C GLY A 39 2.58 -9.81 1.41
N MET A 40 2.37 -9.47 0.15
CA MET A 40 1.96 -10.42 -0.88
C MET A 40 3.05 -11.48 -1.15
N ALA A 41 4.33 -11.10 -1.20
CA ALA A 41 5.44 -12.03 -1.40
C ALA A 41 5.55 -13.04 -0.25
N ARG A 42 5.45 -12.60 1.02
CA ARG A 42 5.41 -13.49 2.20
C ARG A 42 4.22 -14.44 2.18
N LEU A 43 3.10 -14.05 1.58
CA LEU A 43 1.94 -14.91 1.37
C LEU A 43 2.09 -15.83 0.14
N GLY A 44 3.27 -15.84 -0.50
CA GLY A 44 3.61 -16.74 -1.59
C GLY A 44 3.12 -16.28 -2.98
N VAL A 45 2.83 -15.00 -3.15
CA VAL A 45 2.48 -14.40 -4.44
C VAL A 45 3.75 -13.94 -5.16
N PRO A 46 4.00 -14.30 -6.42
CA PRO A 46 5.05 -13.67 -7.23
C PRO A 46 4.76 -12.17 -7.41
N VAL A 47 5.70 -11.33 -6.98
CA VAL A 47 5.57 -9.87 -6.99
C VAL A 47 6.76 -9.24 -7.66
N ARG A 48 6.51 -8.29 -8.56
CA ARG A 48 7.51 -7.37 -9.13
C ARG A 48 7.23 -5.95 -8.62
N PHE A 49 8.27 -5.29 -8.16
CA PHE A 49 8.20 -3.88 -7.76
C PHE A 49 8.93 -3.00 -8.78
N ALA A 50 8.25 -1.96 -9.23
CA ALA A 50 8.79 -0.93 -10.13
C ALA A 50 8.93 0.39 -9.39
N GLY A 51 10.11 0.98 -9.41
CA GLY A 51 10.39 2.26 -8.75
C GLY A 51 11.80 2.75 -9.03
N ARG A 52 12.20 3.80 -8.32
CA ARG A 52 13.57 4.32 -8.37
C ARG A 52 14.14 4.50 -6.97
N VAL A 53 15.43 4.23 -6.84
CA VAL A 53 16.24 4.52 -5.66
C VAL A 53 17.47 5.31 -6.07
N GLY A 54 18.10 6.03 -5.16
CA GLY A 54 19.37 6.69 -5.40
C GLY A 54 20.53 5.71 -5.53
N ALA A 55 21.62 6.15 -6.15
CA ALA A 55 22.90 5.45 -6.15
C ALA A 55 23.63 5.68 -4.81
N ASP A 56 22.95 5.41 -3.70
CA ASP A 56 23.40 5.61 -2.33
C ASP A 56 23.16 4.39 -1.45
N GLU A 57 23.71 4.40 -0.23
CA GLU A 57 23.57 3.28 0.73
C GLU A 57 22.11 3.01 1.13
N LEU A 58 21.26 4.03 1.14
CA LEU A 58 19.84 3.87 1.45
C LEU A 58 19.12 3.17 0.29
N GLY A 59 19.46 3.48 -0.95
CA GLY A 59 18.96 2.77 -2.12
C GLY A 59 19.40 1.31 -2.15
N ALA A 60 20.67 1.05 -1.81
CA ALA A 60 21.18 -0.31 -1.67
C ALA A 60 20.42 -1.08 -0.57
N LEU A 61 20.12 -0.43 0.58
CA LEU A 61 19.31 -1.00 1.65
C LEU A 61 17.90 -1.35 1.16
N VAL A 62 17.22 -0.43 0.48
CA VAL A 62 15.87 -0.67 -0.07
C VAL A 62 15.86 -1.89 -0.99
N LEU A 63 16.76 -1.94 -1.98
CA LEU A 63 16.80 -3.04 -2.94
C LEU A 63 17.18 -4.37 -2.28
N ARG A 64 18.11 -4.35 -1.31
CA ARG A 64 18.47 -5.54 -0.54
C ARG A 64 17.28 -6.05 0.25
N THR A 65 16.55 -5.18 0.95
CA THR A 65 15.39 -5.56 1.75
C THR A 65 14.30 -6.18 0.89
N LEU A 66 13.91 -5.51 -0.20
CA LEU A 66 12.86 -6.04 -1.09
C LEU A 66 13.24 -7.42 -1.65
N ARG A 67 14.51 -7.62 -2.06
CA ARG A 67 15.00 -8.94 -2.54
C ARG A 67 14.97 -10.00 -1.45
N ALA A 68 15.38 -9.64 -0.22
CA ALA A 68 15.39 -10.58 0.91
C ALA A 68 13.95 -11.03 1.27
N GLU A 69 12.96 -10.18 1.03
CA GLU A 69 11.55 -10.46 1.22
C GLU A 69 10.88 -11.14 0.00
N GLY A 70 11.65 -11.56 -0.98
CA GLY A 70 11.14 -12.31 -2.13
C GLY A 70 10.49 -11.46 -3.23
N VAL A 71 10.67 -10.13 -3.20
CA VAL A 71 10.14 -9.22 -4.22
C VAL A 71 11.13 -9.12 -5.39
N ASP A 72 10.66 -9.33 -6.62
CA ASP A 72 11.44 -9.07 -7.83
C ASP A 72 11.62 -7.55 -8.01
N VAL A 73 12.88 -7.09 -7.99
CA VAL A 73 13.27 -5.70 -8.16
C VAL A 73 13.96 -5.41 -9.50
N ALA A 74 13.82 -6.30 -10.47
CA ALA A 74 14.44 -6.10 -11.80
C ALA A 74 13.92 -4.84 -12.50
N ALA A 75 12.70 -4.40 -12.18
CA ALA A 75 12.10 -3.17 -12.67
C ALA A 75 12.45 -1.92 -11.82
N CYS A 76 13.27 -2.05 -10.76
CA CYS A 76 13.77 -0.91 -10.01
C CYS A 76 15.00 -0.32 -10.70
N ARG A 77 15.03 1.01 -10.82
CA ARG A 77 16.19 1.72 -11.38
C ARG A 77 16.96 2.48 -10.31
N THR A 78 18.27 2.48 -10.45
CA THR A 78 19.15 3.32 -9.63
C THR A 78 19.40 4.65 -10.36
N ASP A 79 19.13 5.77 -9.68
CA ASP A 79 19.35 7.12 -10.20
C ASP A 79 20.64 7.68 -9.60
N PRO A 80 21.66 8.02 -10.44
CA PRO A 80 22.93 8.56 -9.94
C PRO A 80 22.80 10.03 -9.47
N ASP A 81 21.76 10.74 -9.92
CA ASP A 81 21.62 12.19 -9.76
C ASP A 81 20.54 12.58 -8.72
N ALA A 82 19.95 11.60 -8.05
CA ALA A 82 18.93 11.86 -7.03
C ALA A 82 19.09 10.93 -5.83
N PRO A 83 18.91 11.43 -4.60
CA PRO A 83 18.99 10.60 -3.40
C PRO A 83 17.79 9.67 -3.27
N THR A 84 17.97 8.59 -2.54
CA THR A 84 16.85 7.78 -2.04
C THR A 84 15.99 8.61 -1.09
N GLY A 85 14.67 8.50 -1.22
CA GLY A 85 13.75 9.13 -0.28
C GLY A 85 13.97 8.65 1.15
N LEU A 86 13.80 9.54 2.10
CA LEU A 86 13.98 9.28 3.52
C LEU A 86 12.83 9.91 4.30
N PHE A 87 12.37 9.25 5.35
CA PHE A 87 11.57 9.93 6.38
C PHE A 87 12.01 9.54 7.79
N LEU A 88 11.77 10.46 8.70
CA LEU A 88 11.99 10.24 10.12
C LEU A 88 10.64 10.04 10.79
N LEU A 89 10.56 9.08 11.69
CA LEU A 89 9.37 8.81 12.48
C LEU A 89 9.72 8.98 13.95
N GLU A 90 9.03 9.87 14.63
CA GLU A 90 9.21 10.11 16.06
C GLU A 90 7.89 9.92 16.83
N PRO A 91 7.96 9.49 18.10
CA PRO A 91 6.77 9.39 18.95
C PRO A 91 6.23 10.79 19.26
N GLY A 92 4.92 10.90 19.19
CA GLY A 92 4.15 12.09 19.56
C GLY A 92 3.25 11.85 20.77
N PRO A 93 2.51 12.87 21.24
CA PRO A 93 1.59 12.75 22.36
C PRO A 93 0.48 11.75 22.08
N GLY A 94 0.07 11.01 23.13
CA GLY A 94 -1.08 10.10 23.07
C GLY A 94 -0.88 8.89 22.15
N GLY A 95 0.35 8.37 22.03
CA GLY A 95 0.65 7.20 21.20
C GLY A 95 0.64 7.47 19.69
N ARG A 96 0.56 8.74 19.28
CA ARG A 96 0.65 9.13 17.86
C ARG A 96 2.10 9.19 17.43
N SER A 97 2.34 8.93 16.13
CA SER A 97 3.65 9.13 15.53
C SER A 97 3.64 10.34 14.60
N ARG A 98 4.79 11.03 14.51
CA ARG A 98 5.01 12.14 13.59
C ARG A 98 6.02 11.72 12.54
N ALA A 99 5.63 11.77 11.28
CA ALA A 99 6.51 11.51 10.15
C ALA A 99 7.03 12.83 9.55
N ILE A 100 8.33 12.91 9.32
CA ILE A 100 9.01 14.06 8.70
C ILE A 100 9.66 13.55 7.42
N TYR A 101 9.15 13.96 6.27
CA TYR A 101 9.57 13.45 4.98
C TYR A 101 10.67 14.29 4.34
N HIS A 102 11.70 13.62 3.86
CA HIS A 102 12.77 14.14 3.01
C HIS A 102 12.73 13.39 1.68
N ARG A 103 11.70 13.64 0.87
CA ARG A 103 11.45 12.92 -0.40
C ARG A 103 11.27 13.85 -1.60
N ARG A 104 11.28 15.17 -1.39
CA ARG A 104 11.20 16.12 -2.52
C ARG A 104 12.45 16.00 -3.38
N GLY A 105 12.29 15.69 -4.67
CA GLY A 105 13.41 15.45 -5.57
C GLY A 105 14.14 14.13 -5.35
N SER A 106 13.57 13.19 -4.57
CA SER A 106 14.09 11.83 -4.45
C SER A 106 14.08 11.10 -5.79
N ALA A 107 14.89 10.06 -5.90
CA ALA A 107 14.86 9.16 -7.07
C ALA A 107 13.46 8.60 -7.32
N GLY A 108 12.73 8.18 -6.27
CA GLY A 108 11.36 7.70 -6.38
C GLY A 108 10.40 8.73 -6.97
N SER A 109 10.58 10.02 -6.65
CA SER A 109 9.77 11.11 -7.24
C SER A 109 10.01 11.34 -8.73
N LYS A 110 11.09 10.77 -9.29
CA LYS A 110 11.44 10.81 -10.72
C LYS A 110 10.96 9.56 -11.49
N PHE A 111 10.13 8.71 -10.89
CA PHE A 111 9.49 7.60 -11.60
C PHE A 111 8.79 8.12 -12.85
N SER A 112 8.97 7.45 -14.00
CA SER A 112 8.64 8.01 -15.31
C SER A 112 7.88 7.03 -16.21
N VAL A 113 7.30 7.55 -17.29
CA VAL A 113 6.64 6.76 -18.36
C VAL A 113 7.55 5.67 -18.90
N ALA A 114 8.87 5.96 -19.04
CA ALA A 114 9.85 4.98 -19.52
C ALA A 114 10.06 3.85 -18.51
N ASP A 115 10.05 4.16 -17.19
CA ASP A 115 10.14 3.13 -16.14
C ASP A 115 8.89 2.26 -16.11
N ALA A 116 7.72 2.88 -16.21
CA ALA A 116 6.44 2.19 -16.28
C ALA A 116 6.37 1.22 -17.47
N GLY A 117 6.82 1.68 -18.65
CA GLY A 117 6.87 0.84 -19.83
C GLY A 117 7.86 -0.33 -19.72
N ALA A 118 9.03 -0.09 -19.12
CA ALA A 118 10.06 -1.12 -18.93
C ALA A 118 9.69 -2.16 -17.84
N ALA A 119 8.83 -1.77 -16.88
CA ALA A 119 8.35 -2.67 -15.83
C ALA A 119 7.24 -3.62 -16.28
N TRP A 120 6.55 -3.26 -17.36
CA TRP A 120 5.43 -4.03 -17.88
C TRP A 120 5.92 -5.23 -18.68
N ASP A 121 5.37 -6.40 -18.37
CA ASP A 121 5.66 -7.66 -19.08
C ASP A 121 4.35 -8.45 -19.28
N SER A 122 4.35 -9.40 -20.20
CA SER A 122 3.23 -10.27 -20.51
C SER A 122 2.86 -11.25 -19.39
N ASP A 123 3.72 -11.39 -18.39
CA ASP A 123 3.47 -12.23 -17.21
C ASP A 123 2.67 -11.49 -16.10
N VAL A 124 2.46 -10.18 -16.22
CA VAL A 124 1.64 -9.39 -15.27
C VAL A 124 0.18 -9.84 -15.34
N ASP A 125 -0.42 -10.10 -14.19
CA ASP A 125 -1.84 -10.50 -14.07
C ASP A 125 -2.67 -9.60 -13.14
N LEU A 126 -2.01 -8.72 -12.40
CA LEU A 126 -2.63 -7.70 -11.55
C LEU A 126 -1.70 -6.49 -11.46
N LEU A 127 -2.25 -5.30 -11.66
CA LEU A 127 -1.57 -4.04 -11.35
C LEU A 127 -2.06 -3.50 -10.00
N VAL A 128 -1.14 -3.15 -9.11
CA VAL A 128 -1.45 -2.47 -7.83
C VAL A 128 -0.77 -1.12 -7.81
N ILE A 129 -1.54 -0.07 -7.61
CA ILE A 129 -1.08 1.32 -7.55
C ILE A 129 -1.68 2.03 -6.34
N SER A 130 -1.04 3.10 -5.90
CA SER A 130 -1.56 3.95 -4.83
C SER A 130 -1.72 5.41 -5.27
N GLY A 131 -2.47 6.17 -4.49
CA GLY A 131 -2.59 7.62 -4.65
C GLY A 131 -1.36 8.41 -4.22
N ILE A 132 -0.35 7.75 -3.63
CA ILE A 132 0.91 8.41 -3.25
C ILE A 132 1.73 8.72 -4.50
N THR A 133 1.94 7.73 -5.36
CA THR A 133 2.83 7.85 -6.51
C THR A 133 2.46 8.99 -7.45
N PRO A 134 1.19 9.20 -7.87
CA PRO A 134 0.81 10.32 -8.74
C PRO A 134 0.92 11.70 -8.06
N ALA A 135 1.07 11.74 -6.74
CA ALA A 135 1.28 12.98 -5.98
C ALA A 135 2.75 13.42 -5.89
N LEU A 136 3.70 12.53 -6.24
CA LEU A 136 5.13 12.81 -6.09
C LEU A 136 5.66 13.81 -7.11
N SER A 137 5.21 13.71 -8.35
CA SER A 137 5.57 14.61 -9.44
C SER A 137 4.64 14.44 -10.65
N PRO A 138 4.63 15.41 -11.59
CA PRO A 138 3.94 15.24 -12.87
C PRO A 138 4.39 13.98 -13.63
N GLY A 139 5.70 13.72 -13.69
CA GLY A 139 6.24 12.54 -14.38
C GLY A 139 5.81 11.22 -13.73
N ALA A 140 5.73 11.16 -12.40
CA ALA A 140 5.22 9.99 -11.70
C ALA A 140 3.71 9.79 -11.94
N ARG A 141 2.95 10.88 -12.09
CA ARG A 141 1.53 10.83 -12.49
C ARG A 141 1.37 10.26 -13.90
N ASP A 142 2.14 10.76 -14.85
CA ASP A 142 2.14 10.27 -16.24
C ASP A 142 2.53 8.79 -16.32
N ALA A 143 3.45 8.34 -15.44
CA ALA A 143 3.84 6.92 -15.33
C ALA A 143 2.67 6.05 -14.86
N ILE A 144 1.90 6.49 -13.86
CA ILE A 144 0.68 5.80 -13.40
C ILE A 144 -0.37 5.76 -14.51
N GLU A 145 -0.57 6.87 -15.23
CA GLU A 145 -1.46 6.90 -16.40
C GLU A 145 -1.04 5.90 -17.47
N ARG A 146 0.28 5.77 -17.72
CA ARG A 146 0.82 4.78 -18.66
C ARG A 146 0.53 3.35 -18.20
N LEU A 147 0.75 3.02 -16.92
CA LEU A 147 0.45 1.68 -16.37
C LEU A 147 -1.04 1.35 -16.48
N LEU A 148 -1.92 2.29 -16.16
CA LEU A 148 -3.37 2.11 -16.31
C LEU A 148 -3.77 1.88 -17.78
N GLY A 149 -3.12 2.58 -18.71
CA GLY A 149 -3.32 2.34 -20.15
C GLY A 149 -2.92 0.92 -20.54
N LEU A 150 -1.74 0.45 -20.10
CA LEU A 150 -1.26 -0.89 -20.36
C LEU A 150 -2.17 -1.98 -19.77
N ALA A 151 -2.63 -1.80 -18.51
CA ALA A 151 -3.54 -2.72 -17.88
C ALA A 151 -4.90 -2.80 -18.61
N ARG A 152 -5.44 -1.64 -19.01
CA ARG A 152 -6.67 -1.59 -19.82
C ARG A 152 -6.52 -2.31 -21.15
N ASP A 153 -5.44 -2.04 -21.90
CA ASP A 153 -5.20 -2.61 -23.22
C ASP A 153 -4.97 -4.12 -23.15
N ALA A 154 -4.44 -4.61 -22.01
CA ALA A 154 -4.29 -6.03 -21.72
C ALA A 154 -5.54 -6.68 -21.07
N GLY A 155 -6.57 -5.90 -20.72
CA GLY A 155 -7.76 -6.39 -20.01
C GLY A 155 -7.49 -6.90 -18.59
N LEU A 156 -6.44 -6.38 -17.93
CA LEU A 156 -6.00 -6.83 -16.62
C LEU A 156 -6.64 -6.03 -15.48
N PRO A 157 -6.90 -6.68 -14.34
CA PRO A 157 -7.42 -6.01 -13.17
C PRO A 157 -6.42 -5.01 -12.58
N VAL A 158 -6.96 -3.91 -12.04
CA VAL A 158 -6.21 -2.89 -11.32
C VAL A 158 -6.75 -2.77 -9.90
N ALA A 159 -5.88 -2.84 -8.90
CA ALA A 159 -6.19 -2.48 -7.53
C ALA A 159 -5.61 -1.07 -7.23
N PHE A 160 -6.46 -0.19 -6.74
CA PHE A 160 -6.10 1.17 -6.36
C PHE A 160 -6.26 1.39 -4.86
N LEU A 161 -5.17 1.67 -4.19
CA LEU A 161 -5.15 2.13 -2.80
C LEU A 161 -5.23 3.66 -2.82
N VAL A 162 -6.29 4.25 -2.29
CA VAL A 162 -6.47 5.72 -2.30
C VAL A 162 -5.33 6.39 -1.54
N ASN A 163 -4.99 5.91 -0.38
CA ASN A 163 -3.77 6.19 0.39
C ASN A 163 -3.38 7.68 0.40
N HIS A 164 -4.35 8.52 0.71
CA HIS A 164 -4.19 9.98 0.72
C HIS A 164 -3.18 10.43 1.76
N ARG A 165 -2.21 11.22 1.34
CA ARG A 165 -1.22 11.85 2.21
C ARG A 165 -1.31 13.36 2.05
N THR A 166 -1.99 14.04 2.98
CA THR A 166 -2.28 15.49 2.93
C THR A 166 -1.05 16.34 2.58
N ALA A 167 0.14 15.97 3.10
CA ALA A 167 1.37 16.72 2.86
C ALA A 167 1.88 16.69 1.40
N LEU A 168 1.33 15.82 0.54
CA LEU A 168 1.70 15.73 -0.88
C LEU A 168 0.80 16.56 -1.80
N TRP A 169 -0.28 17.12 -1.28
CA TRP A 169 -1.27 17.86 -2.07
C TRP A 169 -1.35 19.32 -1.62
N ALA A 170 -1.64 20.20 -2.56
CA ALA A 170 -1.85 21.62 -2.23
C ALA A 170 -3.05 21.80 -1.31
N ASP A 171 -4.13 21.09 -1.60
CA ASP A 171 -5.36 21.06 -0.84
C ASP A 171 -6.18 19.79 -1.15
N ARG A 172 -7.36 19.68 -0.53
CA ARG A 172 -8.29 18.57 -0.73
C ARG A 172 -8.78 18.46 -2.17
N GLN A 173 -9.06 19.61 -2.83
CA GLN A 173 -9.58 19.63 -4.18
C GLN A 173 -8.56 19.06 -5.16
N ALA A 174 -7.29 19.52 -5.08
CA ALA A 174 -6.20 19.00 -5.91
C ALA A 174 -6.02 17.46 -5.76
N ALA A 175 -6.17 16.94 -4.54
CA ALA A 175 -6.16 15.51 -4.31
C ALA A 175 -7.35 14.82 -4.99
N THR A 176 -8.56 15.32 -4.80
CA THR A 176 -9.79 14.75 -5.39
C THR A 176 -9.74 14.71 -6.91
N GLU A 177 -9.29 15.80 -7.55
CA GLU A 177 -9.19 15.92 -9.03
C GLU A 177 -8.29 14.85 -9.65
N VAL A 178 -7.31 14.34 -8.91
CA VAL A 178 -6.43 13.26 -9.37
C VAL A 178 -6.91 11.89 -8.92
N LEU A 179 -7.25 11.73 -7.64
CA LEU A 179 -7.51 10.43 -7.06
C LEU A 179 -8.88 9.85 -7.47
N ALA A 180 -9.92 10.69 -7.63
CA ALA A 180 -11.24 10.20 -7.99
C ALA A 180 -11.28 9.59 -9.41
N PRO A 181 -10.67 10.20 -10.46
CA PRO A 181 -10.58 9.57 -11.78
C PRO A 181 -9.76 8.27 -11.79
N LEU A 182 -8.71 8.15 -10.97
CA LEU A 182 -7.93 6.92 -10.84
C LEU A 182 -8.76 5.81 -10.19
N ALA A 183 -9.50 6.13 -9.12
CA ALA A 183 -10.40 5.19 -8.46
C ALA A 183 -11.48 4.65 -9.40
N ALA A 184 -12.09 5.52 -10.23
CA ALA A 184 -13.13 5.13 -11.18
C ALA A 184 -12.65 4.18 -12.30
N ARG A 185 -11.34 4.06 -12.50
CA ARG A 185 -10.71 3.19 -13.52
C ARG A 185 -10.15 1.90 -12.93
N ALA A 186 -10.22 1.74 -11.62
CA ALA A 186 -9.76 0.54 -10.93
C ALA A 186 -10.81 -0.58 -11.00
N THR A 187 -10.35 -1.82 -10.84
CA THR A 187 -11.22 -2.98 -10.62
C THR A 187 -11.58 -3.11 -9.15
N VAL A 188 -10.62 -2.80 -8.27
CA VAL A 188 -10.80 -2.81 -6.82
C VAL A 188 -10.27 -1.49 -6.26
N VAL A 189 -11.07 -0.83 -5.44
CA VAL A 189 -10.68 0.36 -4.69
C VAL A 189 -10.58 0.00 -3.22
N LEU A 190 -9.42 0.27 -2.61
CA LEU A 190 -9.21 0.15 -1.16
C LEU A 190 -9.01 1.54 -0.58
N ALA A 191 -9.79 1.88 0.43
CA ALA A 191 -9.79 3.19 1.06
C ALA A 191 -10.16 3.09 2.54
N SER A 192 -9.71 4.03 3.36
CA SER A 192 -10.35 4.33 4.63
C SER A 192 -11.64 5.13 4.42
N GLU A 193 -12.47 5.26 5.45
CA GLU A 193 -13.71 6.08 5.39
C GLU A 193 -13.43 7.51 4.92
N SER A 194 -12.39 8.15 5.47
CA SER A 194 -12.01 9.50 5.11
C SER A 194 -11.50 9.63 3.68
N GLU A 195 -10.82 8.60 3.18
CA GLU A 195 -10.31 8.55 1.81
C GLU A 195 -11.44 8.29 0.80
N LEU A 196 -12.40 7.43 1.13
CA LEU A 196 -13.58 7.24 0.30
C LEU A 196 -14.40 8.54 0.21
N ALA A 197 -14.57 9.25 1.34
CA ALA A 197 -15.21 10.57 1.35
C ALA A 197 -14.43 11.64 0.58
N LEU A 198 -13.09 11.49 0.44
CA LEU A 198 -12.26 12.39 -0.35
C LEU A 198 -12.54 12.26 -1.85
N ILE A 199 -12.63 11.03 -2.35
CA ILE A 199 -12.83 10.75 -3.77
C ILE A 199 -14.30 10.80 -4.19
N GLY A 200 -15.23 10.90 -3.23
CA GLY A 200 -16.64 11.13 -3.46
C GLY A 200 -16.98 12.61 -3.75
N ARG A 201 -18.22 12.85 -4.16
CA ARG A 201 -18.73 14.23 -4.25
C ARG A 201 -18.78 14.87 -2.85
N PRO A 202 -18.49 16.15 -2.72
CA PRO A 202 -18.59 16.84 -1.43
C PRO A 202 -19.96 16.61 -0.75
N GLY A 203 -19.95 16.14 0.48
CA GLY A 203 -21.16 15.84 1.25
C GLY A 203 -21.90 14.56 0.88
N ALA A 204 -21.40 13.78 -0.09
CA ALA A 204 -22.01 12.49 -0.42
C ALA A 204 -21.85 11.49 0.73
N ALA A 205 -22.88 10.67 0.94
CA ALA A 205 -22.77 9.54 1.84
C ALA A 205 -21.78 8.49 1.31
N GLU A 206 -21.23 7.68 2.20
CA GLU A 206 -20.32 6.58 1.84
C GLU A 206 -20.96 5.63 0.82
N ALA A 207 -22.22 5.26 1.04
CA ALA A 207 -22.97 4.39 0.15
C ALA A 207 -23.13 4.99 -1.26
N ASP A 208 -23.36 6.31 -1.37
CA ASP A 208 -23.48 6.99 -2.66
C ASP A 208 -22.16 7.03 -3.41
N THR A 209 -21.06 7.25 -2.70
CA THR A 209 -19.72 7.23 -3.30
C THR A 209 -19.36 5.83 -3.79
N ALA A 210 -19.62 4.80 -2.98
CA ALA A 210 -19.39 3.41 -3.39
C ALA A 210 -20.27 3.03 -4.59
N ALA A 211 -21.57 3.39 -4.59
CA ALA A 211 -22.48 3.14 -5.69
C ALA A 211 -22.01 3.84 -6.99
N GLY A 212 -21.52 5.08 -6.88
CA GLY A 212 -20.94 5.80 -8.01
C GLY A 212 -19.73 5.10 -8.63
N LEU A 213 -18.83 4.57 -7.81
CA LEU A 213 -17.67 3.79 -8.26
C LEU A 213 -18.11 2.48 -8.94
N LEU A 214 -19.07 1.74 -8.36
CA LEU A 214 -19.62 0.53 -8.96
C LEU A 214 -20.30 0.83 -10.30
N ALA A 215 -21.01 1.95 -10.42
CA ALA A 215 -21.61 2.40 -11.68
C ALA A 215 -20.57 2.77 -12.75
N ALA A 216 -19.38 3.25 -12.33
CA ALA A 216 -18.24 3.52 -13.21
C ALA A 216 -17.52 2.26 -13.68
N GLY A 217 -17.83 1.08 -13.12
CA GLY A 217 -17.23 -0.20 -13.52
C GLY A 217 -16.29 -0.83 -12.47
N VAL A 218 -16.07 -0.19 -11.33
CA VAL A 218 -15.38 -0.81 -10.21
C VAL A 218 -16.13 -2.04 -9.75
N ALA A 219 -15.43 -3.16 -9.55
CA ALA A 219 -16.07 -4.40 -9.12
C ALA A 219 -16.25 -4.47 -7.58
N GLU A 220 -15.30 -3.92 -6.85
CA GLU A 220 -15.25 -3.99 -5.39
C GLU A 220 -14.73 -2.68 -4.80
N VAL A 221 -15.46 -2.12 -3.84
CA VAL A 221 -15.03 -0.98 -3.01
C VAL A 221 -14.85 -1.50 -1.59
N VAL A 222 -13.61 -1.49 -1.11
CA VAL A 222 -13.24 -2.00 0.21
C VAL A 222 -12.90 -0.83 1.12
N VAL A 223 -13.66 -0.70 2.21
CA VAL A 223 -13.51 0.40 3.18
C VAL A 223 -12.96 -0.15 4.47
N THR A 224 -11.76 0.27 4.86
CA THR A 224 -11.13 -0.09 6.12
C THR A 224 -11.53 0.89 7.23
N ARG A 225 -11.81 0.36 8.45
CA ARG A 225 -12.34 1.11 9.60
C ARG A 225 -11.47 0.93 10.86
N GLY A 226 -10.19 0.61 10.69
CA GLY A 226 -9.29 0.35 11.80
C GLY A 226 -9.81 -0.76 12.71
N ALA A 227 -9.93 -0.50 14.01
CA ALA A 227 -10.42 -1.48 14.99
C ALA A 227 -11.89 -1.93 14.78
N ALA A 228 -12.67 -1.21 13.98
CA ALA A 228 -14.02 -1.64 13.62
C ALA A 228 -14.06 -2.68 12.51
N GLY A 229 -12.94 -2.91 11.80
CA GLY A 229 -12.82 -3.92 10.75
C GLY A 229 -12.86 -3.33 9.35
N ALA A 230 -13.59 -3.95 8.43
CA ALA A 230 -13.70 -3.50 7.04
C ALA A 230 -15.03 -3.92 6.40
N THR A 231 -15.45 -3.16 5.40
CA THR A 231 -16.63 -3.42 4.57
C THR A 231 -16.21 -3.59 3.12
N CYS A 232 -16.72 -4.59 2.42
CA CYS A 232 -16.62 -4.70 0.97
C CYS A 232 -17.99 -4.47 0.34
N VAL A 233 -18.10 -3.46 -0.50
CA VAL A 233 -19.29 -3.17 -1.32
C VAL A 233 -19.02 -3.67 -2.72
N ALA A 234 -19.83 -4.61 -3.19
CA ALA A 234 -19.83 -5.14 -4.55
C ALA A 234 -21.24 -5.05 -5.15
N ARG A 235 -21.36 -5.27 -6.46
CA ARG A 235 -22.62 -5.01 -7.19
C ARG A 235 -23.86 -5.66 -6.55
N GLU A 236 -23.73 -6.87 -6.03
CA GLU A 236 -24.89 -7.65 -5.52
C GLU A 236 -24.94 -7.74 -4.00
N LYS A 237 -23.89 -7.34 -3.30
CA LYS A 237 -23.79 -7.53 -1.85
C LYS A 237 -22.82 -6.57 -1.18
N THR A 238 -23.15 -6.23 0.06
CA THR A 238 -22.26 -5.59 1.01
C THR A 238 -21.93 -6.60 2.11
N LEU A 239 -20.66 -6.73 2.44
CA LEU A 239 -20.17 -7.67 3.45
C LEU A 239 -19.23 -6.97 4.40
N ASP A 240 -19.42 -7.19 5.68
CA ASP A 240 -18.60 -6.65 6.76
C ASP A 240 -17.76 -7.75 7.40
N ILE A 241 -16.58 -7.35 7.88
CA ILE A 241 -15.77 -8.15 8.79
C ILE A 241 -15.33 -7.31 9.98
N LYS A 242 -15.34 -7.92 11.16
CA LYS A 242 -14.73 -7.30 12.34
C LYS A 242 -13.20 -7.41 12.27
N ALA A 243 -12.51 -6.47 12.89
CA ALA A 243 -11.08 -6.62 13.10
C ALA A 243 -10.81 -7.83 14.01
N VAL A 244 -9.67 -8.49 13.76
CA VAL A 244 -9.21 -9.56 14.65
C VAL A 244 -8.81 -8.92 15.98
N PRO A 245 -9.33 -9.40 17.12
CA PRO A 245 -8.97 -8.86 18.44
C PRO A 245 -7.48 -9.13 18.71
N ILE A 246 -6.72 -8.04 18.91
CA ILE A 246 -5.29 -8.12 19.22
C ILE A 246 -4.86 -6.85 19.95
N THR A 247 -3.84 -6.96 20.80
CA THR A 247 -3.23 -5.79 21.43
C THR A 247 -2.39 -5.03 20.39
N ALA A 248 -2.83 -3.84 20.03
CA ALA A 248 -2.13 -3.01 19.08
C ALA A 248 -0.85 -2.42 19.69
N VAL A 249 0.27 -2.63 19.01
CA VAL A 249 1.61 -2.08 19.33
C VAL A 249 1.92 -0.87 18.44
N ASP A 250 1.67 -1.00 17.12
CA ASP A 250 1.85 0.06 16.13
C ASP A 250 0.77 -0.10 15.04
N THR A 251 0.14 0.98 14.63
CA THR A 251 -0.92 0.93 13.60
C THR A 251 -0.43 1.35 12.22
N VAL A 252 0.85 1.71 12.10
CA VAL A 252 1.47 2.05 10.81
C VAL A 252 1.50 0.81 9.92
N GLY A 253 1.20 0.97 8.64
CA GLY A 253 1.19 -0.15 7.69
C GLY A 253 -0.04 -1.07 7.76
N ALA A 254 -0.96 -0.91 8.73
CA ALA A 254 -2.14 -1.79 8.85
C ALA A 254 -3.02 -1.83 7.59
N GLY A 255 -3.20 -0.69 6.92
CA GLY A 255 -3.95 -0.60 5.66
C GLY A 255 -3.26 -1.33 4.51
N ASP A 256 -1.94 -1.22 4.42
CA ASP A 256 -1.12 -1.91 3.43
C ASP A 256 -1.15 -3.43 3.68
N ALA A 257 -1.06 -3.83 4.96
CA ALA A 257 -1.17 -5.23 5.39
C ALA A 257 -2.53 -5.83 5.03
N PHE A 258 -3.62 -5.10 5.31
CA PHE A 258 -4.97 -5.51 4.91
C PHE A 258 -5.05 -5.68 3.39
N ALA A 259 -4.55 -4.71 2.62
CA ALA A 259 -4.54 -4.76 1.17
C ALA A 259 -3.76 -5.97 0.64
N ALA A 260 -2.59 -6.28 1.20
CA ALA A 260 -1.79 -7.45 0.81
C ALA A 260 -2.56 -8.75 1.01
N GLY A 261 -3.20 -8.95 2.15
CA GLY A 261 -4.03 -10.13 2.44
C GLY A 261 -5.24 -10.21 1.53
N TYR A 262 -6.00 -9.12 1.40
CA TYR A 262 -7.20 -9.05 0.56
C TYR A 262 -6.90 -9.37 -0.91
N LEU A 263 -5.87 -8.72 -1.48
CA LEU A 263 -5.49 -8.90 -2.88
C LEU A 263 -4.89 -10.28 -3.15
N THR A 264 -4.16 -10.87 -2.19
CA THR A 264 -3.68 -12.26 -2.28
C THR A 264 -4.85 -13.24 -2.41
N ALA A 265 -5.84 -13.15 -1.52
CA ALA A 265 -7.01 -14.02 -1.57
C ALA A 265 -7.87 -13.77 -2.82
N ARG A 266 -8.01 -12.50 -3.24
CA ARG A 266 -8.71 -12.13 -4.46
C ARG A 266 -8.08 -12.73 -5.71
N ARG A 267 -6.74 -12.61 -5.83
CA ARG A 267 -5.97 -13.19 -6.94
C ARG A 267 -6.10 -14.73 -6.99
N ALA A 268 -6.21 -15.37 -5.84
CA ALA A 268 -6.48 -16.82 -5.72
C ALA A 268 -7.96 -17.20 -6.02
N GLY A 269 -8.80 -16.26 -6.46
CA GLY A 269 -10.21 -16.50 -6.77
C GLY A 269 -11.10 -16.79 -5.56
N ARG A 270 -10.64 -16.49 -4.34
CA ARG A 270 -11.41 -16.75 -3.11
C ARG A 270 -12.66 -15.85 -3.05
N PRO A 271 -13.74 -16.29 -2.41
CA PRO A 271 -14.94 -15.47 -2.23
C PRO A 271 -14.65 -14.25 -1.32
N ILE A 272 -15.47 -13.21 -1.40
CA ILE A 272 -15.28 -11.95 -0.66
C ILE A 272 -15.11 -12.15 0.86
N PRO A 273 -15.88 -13.04 1.55
CA PRO A 273 -15.65 -13.28 2.97
C PRO A 273 -14.22 -13.73 3.27
N ASP A 274 -13.65 -14.64 2.48
CA ASP A 274 -12.29 -15.13 2.66
C ASP A 274 -11.25 -14.04 2.37
N ARG A 275 -11.51 -13.15 1.40
CA ARG A 275 -10.64 -11.99 1.08
C ARG A 275 -10.58 -11.03 2.27
N LEU A 276 -11.76 -10.69 2.82
CA LEU A 276 -11.88 -9.84 3.99
C LEU A 276 -11.19 -10.49 5.20
N ALA A 277 -11.42 -11.79 5.42
CA ALA A 277 -10.83 -12.54 6.52
C ALA A 277 -9.29 -12.54 6.44
N LEU A 278 -8.71 -12.86 5.29
CA LEU A 278 -7.26 -12.83 5.14
C LEU A 278 -6.70 -11.41 5.31
N GLY A 279 -7.38 -10.40 4.75
CA GLY A 279 -7.00 -8.99 4.95
C GLY A 279 -6.97 -8.60 6.42
N ALA A 280 -8.02 -8.93 7.18
CA ALA A 280 -8.11 -8.63 8.61
C ALA A 280 -7.03 -9.37 9.43
N ARG A 281 -6.74 -10.62 9.11
CA ARG A 281 -5.70 -11.43 9.77
C ARG A 281 -4.30 -10.84 9.52
N VAL A 282 -3.95 -10.54 8.28
CA VAL A 282 -2.65 -9.93 7.93
C VAL A 282 -2.49 -8.57 8.60
N ALA A 283 -3.54 -7.74 8.64
CA ALA A 283 -3.53 -6.48 9.36
C ALA A 283 -3.32 -6.67 10.88
N ALA A 284 -3.87 -7.72 11.48
CA ALA A 284 -3.68 -8.02 12.90
C ALA A 284 -2.20 -8.29 13.23
N PHE A 285 -1.48 -9.06 12.41
CA PHE A 285 -0.05 -9.26 12.57
C PHE A 285 0.74 -7.95 12.49
N ALA A 286 0.42 -7.10 11.50
CA ALA A 286 1.08 -5.80 11.36
C ALA A 286 0.91 -4.94 12.61
N VAL A 287 -0.31 -4.81 13.13
CA VAL A 287 -0.57 -3.95 14.31
C VAL A 287 -0.02 -4.52 15.62
N ALA A 288 0.28 -5.80 15.70
CA ALA A 288 0.88 -6.46 16.86
C ALA A 288 2.40 -6.23 16.97
N THR A 289 3.02 -5.63 15.97
CA THR A 289 4.47 -5.48 15.87
C THR A 289 4.86 -4.04 15.56
N HIS A 290 6.02 -3.59 16.02
CA HIS A 290 6.57 -2.31 15.60
C HIS A 290 7.07 -2.38 14.16
N GLY A 291 6.74 -1.39 13.37
CA GLY A 291 7.21 -1.27 11.98
C GLY A 291 6.09 -1.23 10.96
N ASP A 292 6.46 -1.04 9.70
CA ASP A 292 5.51 -0.92 8.60
C ASP A 292 5.19 -2.29 7.97
N TRP A 293 6.19 -3.17 7.87
CA TRP A 293 6.11 -4.49 7.22
C TRP A 293 6.77 -5.61 8.04
N GLU A 294 7.52 -5.26 9.08
CA GLU A 294 8.33 -6.21 9.86
C GLU A 294 7.47 -7.33 10.44
N GLY A 295 6.27 -6.98 10.93
CA GLY A 295 5.32 -7.93 11.49
C GLY A 295 4.42 -8.65 10.49
N LEU A 296 4.56 -8.43 9.18
CA LEU A 296 3.72 -9.11 8.20
C LEU A 296 3.97 -10.63 8.22
N PRO A 297 2.91 -11.46 8.23
CA PRO A 297 3.04 -12.90 8.33
C PRO A 297 3.47 -13.54 7.01
N THR A 298 4.11 -14.70 7.11
CA THR A 298 4.16 -15.67 6.01
C THR A 298 2.82 -16.40 5.89
N ARG A 299 2.67 -17.20 4.83
CA ARG A 299 1.48 -18.06 4.68
C ARG A 299 1.27 -18.98 5.87
N ASP A 300 2.36 -19.55 6.41
CA ASP A 300 2.29 -20.49 7.50
C ASP A 300 1.97 -19.80 8.83
N ASP A 301 2.46 -18.57 9.03
CA ASP A 301 2.19 -17.78 10.24
C ASP A 301 0.71 -17.38 10.37
N VAL A 302 -0.02 -17.24 9.27
CA VAL A 302 -1.44 -16.83 9.32
C VAL A 302 -2.26 -17.79 10.21
N ALA A 303 -1.90 -19.06 10.26
CA ALA A 303 -2.56 -20.06 11.10
C ALA A 303 -2.34 -19.84 12.61
N LEU A 304 -1.32 -19.07 13.01
CA LEU A 304 -1.05 -18.76 14.43
C LEU A 304 -2.22 -18.06 15.14
N LEU A 305 -3.03 -17.29 14.38
CA LEU A 305 -4.22 -16.64 14.94
C LEU A 305 -5.38 -17.57 15.26
N ASP A 306 -5.29 -18.86 14.89
CA ASP A 306 -6.28 -19.90 15.22
C ASP A 306 -5.88 -20.71 16.45
N LEU A 307 -4.69 -20.45 17.03
CA LEU A 307 -4.21 -21.12 18.23
C LEU A 307 -4.80 -20.47 19.49
N GLU A 308 -4.99 -21.26 20.54
CA GLU A 308 -5.31 -20.74 21.86
C GLU A 308 -4.09 -20.08 22.51
N ASP A 309 -4.33 -19.16 23.48
CA ASP A 309 -3.25 -18.49 24.20
C ASP A 309 -2.31 -19.50 24.86
N GLY A 310 -1.03 -19.43 24.53
CA GLY A 310 0.01 -20.33 25.05
C GLY A 310 0.33 -21.53 24.17
N ASP A 311 -0.42 -21.78 23.10
CA ASP A 311 -0.11 -22.82 22.14
C ASP A 311 1.06 -22.43 21.21
N THR A 312 1.70 -23.46 20.64
CA THR A 312 2.84 -23.29 19.72
C THR A 312 2.64 -24.16 18.47
N LEU A 313 2.77 -23.58 17.30
CA LEU A 313 2.92 -24.33 16.04
C LEU A 313 4.22 -25.14 16.10
N ARG A 314 4.12 -26.45 15.81
CA ARG A 314 5.27 -27.38 15.75
C ARG A 314 5.37 -28.00 14.37
#